data_2bdd221fc444716ecda5572876cebb84
#
_entry.id   2bdd221fc444716ecda5572876cebb84
#
_cell.length_a   1.000
_cell.length_b   1.000
_cell.length_c   1.000
_cell.angle_alpha   90.00
_cell.angle_beta   90.00
_cell.angle_gamma   90.00
#
_symmetry.space_group_name_H-M   'P 1'
#
loop_
_entity.id
_entity.type
_entity.pdbx_description
1 polymer ?
#
loop_
_entity_poly.entity_id
_entity_poly.type
_entity_poly.pdbx_seq_one_letter_code
_entity_poly.pdbx_strand_id
1 'polypeptide(L)'
;MEEGNKKVAVAGHISLDITPVFQNSGKQKLSELFQPGKLLKVGKAMMCTGGAVSNTGLGLKRLGADVVLMAKIGDDYFGNALKDMISAHGCETCISQVPGENTSYTIVL
;
A
#
# COMPACT_ATOMS: atom_id res chain seq x y z
N MET A 1 -14.46 23.40 28.67
CA MET A 1 -14.63 23.21 27.20
C MET A 1 -13.73 22.11 26.76
N GLU A 2 -14.31 21.06 26.28
CA GLU A 2 -13.49 20.05 25.69
C GLU A 2 -12.78 20.64 24.48
N GLU A 3 -11.47 20.57 24.49
CA GLU A 3 -10.76 20.76 23.27
C GLU A 3 -11.19 19.63 22.34
N GLY A 4 -11.92 19.96 21.29
CA GLY A 4 -12.31 18.99 20.29
C GLY A 4 -11.10 18.23 19.79
N ASN A 5 -11.26 16.94 19.61
CA ASN A 5 -10.22 16.13 18.99
C ASN A 5 -9.86 16.73 17.64
N LYS A 6 -8.61 17.14 17.52
CA LYS A 6 -8.11 17.64 16.24
C LYS A 6 -7.98 16.49 15.28
N LYS A 7 -8.57 16.65 14.12
CA LYS A 7 -8.44 15.70 13.04
C LYS A 7 -7.16 15.99 12.26
N VAL A 8 -6.38 14.95 12.03
CA VAL A 8 -5.14 15.05 11.25
C VAL A 8 -5.41 14.55 9.84
N ALA A 9 -5.24 15.41 8.86
CA ALA A 9 -5.32 15.00 7.46
C ALA A 9 -3.93 14.58 6.99
N VAL A 10 -3.83 13.37 6.45
CA VAL A 10 -2.60 12.86 5.87
C VAL A 10 -2.85 12.70 4.38
N ALA A 11 -2.25 13.58 3.59
CA ALA A 11 -2.48 13.66 2.16
C ALA A 11 -1.19 13.41 1.38
N GLY A 12 -1.28 12.71 0.27
CA GLY A 12 -0.14 12.46 -0.59
C GLY A 12 -0.19 11.12 -1.28
N HIS A 13 0.98 10.51 -1.39
CA HIS A 13 1.18 9.27 -2.13
C HIS A 13 0.72 8.04 -1.34
N ILE A 14 0.03 7.15 -2.04
CA ILE A 14 -0.32 5.82 -1.57
C ILE A 14 0.00 4.80 -2.66
N SER A 15 0.42 3.62 -2.27
CA SER A 15 0.74 2.55 -3.20
C SER A 15 0.39 1.18 -2.64
N LEU A 16 0.35 0.20 -3.51
CA LEU A 16 0.24 -1.20 -3.14
C LEU A 16 1.64 -1.83 -3.20
N ASP A 17 2.10 -2.37 -2.08
CA ASP A 17 3.36 -3.08 -2.03
C ASP A 17 3.12 -4.58 -2.15
N ILE A 18 3.76 -5.20 -3.13
CA ILE A 18 3.65 -6.63 -3.41
C ILE A 18 5.00 -7.25 -3.13
N THR A 19 5.06 -8.16 -2.16
CA THR A 19 6.29 -8.85 -1.78
C THR A 19 6.14 -10.32 -2.11
N PRO A 20 6.77 -10.80 -3.20
CA PRO A 20 6.79 -12.23 -3.47
C PRO A 20 7.69 -12.95 -2.48
N VAL A 21 7.26 -14.10 -2.02
CA VAL A 21 8.07 -14.93 -1.13
C VAL A 21 8.86 -15.91 -1.99
N PHE A 22 10.17 -15.83 -1.88
CA PHE A 22 11.05 -16.77 -2.59
C PHE A 22 11.19 -18.05 -1.79
N GLN A 23 10.99 -19.18 -2.46
CA GLN A 23 11.04 -20.51 -1.82
C GLN A 23 12.45 -21.09 -1.78
N ASN A 24 13.41 -20.43 -2.43
CA ASN A 24 14.78 -20.90 -2.49
C ASN A 24 15.59 -20.44 -1.28
N SER A 25 16.51 -21.28 -0.85
CA SER A 25 17.31 -21.14 0.36
C SER A 25 18.37 -20.02 0.32
N GLY A 26 18.24 -19.03 -0.52
CA GLY A 26 19.12 -17.87 -0.56
C GLY A 26 20.53 -18.11 -1.09
N LYS A 27 20.81 -19.27 -1.65
CA LYS A 27 22.12 -19.60 -2.24
C LYS A 27 22.30 -19.08 -3.66
N GLN A 28 21.20 -18.68 -4.32
CA GLN A 28 21.26 -18.13 -5.67
C GLN A 28 21.36 -16.62 -5.63
N LYS A 29 22.25 -16.08 -6.44
CA LYS A 29 22.38 -14.64 -6.60
C LYS A 29 21.16 -14.09 -7.33
N LEU A 30 20.76 -12.86 -7.00
CA LEU A 30 19.65 -12.18 -7.68
C LEU A 30 19.86 -12.14 -9.21
N SER A 31 21.09 -11.94 -9.65
CA SER A 31 21.42 -11.93 -11.07
C SER A 31 21.15 -13.27 -11.79
N GLU A 32 21.18 -14.37 -11.05
CA GLU A 32 20.84 -15.69 -11.57
C GLU A 32 19.33 -15.92 -11.62
N LEU A 33 18.60 -15.32 -10.67
CA LEU A 33 17.15 -15.44 -10.59
C LEU A 33 16.43 -14.54 -11.60
N PHE A 34 16.94 -13.32 -11.78
CA PHE A 34 16.30 -12.31 -12.64
C PHE A 34 17.01 -12.26 -13.99
N GLN A 35 16.60 -13.13 -14.90
CA GLN A 35 17.10 -13.13 -16.27
C GLN A 35 16.01 -12.63 -17.21
N PRO A 36 16.35 -11.71 -18.13
CA PRO A 36 15.36 -11.20 -19.07
C PRO A 36 14.69 -12.33 -19.88
N GLY A 37 13.38 -12.23 -20.02
CA GLY A 37 12.60 -13.19 -20.79
C GLY A 37 12.34 -14.53 -20.11
N LYS A 38 12.80 -14.74 -18.90
CA LYS A 38 12.54 -15.97 -18.14
C LYS A 38 11.47 -15.78 -17.08
N LEU A 39 10.64 -16.80 -16.92
CA LEU A 39 9.69 -16.85 -15.82
C LEU A 39 10.41 -17.21 -14.52
N LEU A 40 10.15 -16.42 -13.49
CA LEU A 40 10.61 -16.71 -12.14
C LEU A 40 9.42 -17.18 -11.31
N LYS A 41 9.45 -18.44 -10.90
CA LYS A 41 8.41 -18.98 -10.03
C LYS A 41 8.70 -18.56 -8.59
N VAL A 42 7.73 -17.91 -7.98
CA VAL A 42 7.80 -17.48 -6.58
C VAL A 42 6.67 -18.15 -5.78
N GLY A 43 6.77 -18.07 -4.48
CA GLY A 43 5.73 -18.57 -3.60
C GLY A 43 4.59 -17.58 -3.43
N LYS A 44 4.02 -17.56 -2.25
CA LYS A 44 2.91 -16.68 -1.91
C LYS A 44 3.31 -15.21 -2.05
N ALA A 45 2.44 -14.41 -2.63
CA ALA A 45 2.62 -12.96 -2.64
C ALA A 45 1.98 -12.36 -1.38
N MET A 46 2.73 -11.51 -0.70
CA MET A 46 2.23 -10.70 0.41
C MET A 46 1.92 -9.31 -0.12
N MET A 47 0.77 -8.77 0.26
CA MET A 47 0.35 -7.43 -0.15
C MET A 47 0.17 -6.56 1.07
N CYS A 48 0.71 -5.35 1.00
CA CYS A 48 0.53 -4.32 2.04
C CYS A 48 0.27 -2.97 1.39
N THR A 49 -0.29 -2.07 2.18
CA THR A 49 -0.34 -0.68 1.78
C THR A 49 1.04 -0.04 1.96
N GLY A 50 1.42 0.82 1.02
CA GLY A 50 2.67 1.58 1.05
C GLY A 50 2.45 3.05 0.76
N GLY A 51 3.54 3.79 0.75
CA GLY A 51 3.51 5.23 0.53
C GLY A 51 3.29 6.02 1.82
N ALA A 52 3.57 7.33 1.74
CA ALA A 52 3.54 8.20 2.91
C ALA A 52 2.17 8.26 3.58
N VAL A 53 1.09 8.25 2.79
CA VAL A 53 -0.27 8.35 3.33
C VAL A 53 -0.59 7.15 4.21
N SER A 54 -0.34 5.94 3.76
CA SER A 54 -0.62 4.76 4.58
C SER A 54 0.37 4.62 5.73
N ASN A 55 1.66 4.80 5.49
CA ASN A 55 2.67 4.61 6.53
C ASN A 55 2.51 5.62 7.67
N THR A 56 2.38 6.89 7.35
CA THR A 56 2.19 7.94 8.34
C THR A 56 0.78 7.92 8.92
N GLY A 57 -0.23 7.80 8.05
CA GLY A 57 -1.63 7.87 8.47
C GLY A 57 -2.04 6.71 9.36
N LEU A 58 -1.72 5.49 8.97
CA LEU A 58 -2.05 4.31 9.78
C LEU A 58 -1.20 4.24 11.04
N GLY A 59 0.05 4.73 10.97
CA GLY A 59 0.88 4.85 12.16
C GLY A 59 0.30 5.80 13.19
N LEU A 60 -0.17 6.97 12.75
CA LEU A 60 -0.85 7.93 13.63
C LEU A 60 -2.13 7.36 14.22
N LYS A 61 -2.90 6.64 13.42
CA LYS A 61 -4.12 5.98 13.91
C LYS A 61 -3.82 4.99 15.02
N ARG A 62 -2.77 4.19 14.87
CA ARG A 62 -2.34 3.24 15.92
C ARG A 62 -1.95 3.94 17.21
N LEU A 63 -1.46 5.17 17.11
CA LEU A 63 -1.11 5.99 18.27
C LEU A 63 -2.33 6.71 18.88
N GLY A 64 -3.51 6.50 18.34
CA GLY A 64 -4.74 7.07 18.87
C GLY A 64 -5.17 8.38 18.25
N ALA A 65 -4.50 8.85 17.21
CA ALA A 65 -4.89 10.08 16.52
C ALA A 65 -6.17 9.87 15.68
N ASP A 66 -6.96 10.92 15.57
CA ASP A 66 -8.11 10.97 14.68
C ASP A 66 -7.61 11.40 13.29
N VAL A 67 -7.58 10.47 12.36
CA VAL A 67 -6.89 10.63 11.07
C VAL A 67 -7.88 10.53 9.92
N VAL A 68 -7.75 11.42 8.94
CA VAL A 68 -8.35 11.26 7.62
C VAL A 68 -7.25 11.07 6.57
N LEU A 69 -7.36 10.03 5.78
CA LEU A 69 -6.41 9.72 4.71
C LEU A 69 -6.91 10.32 3.40
N MET A 70 -6.08 11.10 2.75
CA MET A 70 -6.39 11.74 1.48
C MET A 70 -5.38 11.32 0.42
N ALA A 71 -5.85 10.66 -0.60
CA ALA A 71 -5.00 10.14 -1.67
C ALA A 71 -5.79 9.99 -2.95
N LYS A 72 -5.06 9.72 -4.02
CA LYS A 72 -5.61 9.47 -5.34
C LYS A 72 -5.11 8.10 -5.80
N ILE A 73 -6.03 7.27 -6.26
CA ILE A 73 -5.73 5.94 -6.79
C ILE A 73 -6.40 5.79 -8.16
N GLY A 74 -5.96 4.78 -8.90
CA GLY A 74 -6.58 4.44 -10.17
C GLY A 74 -7.85 3.63 -10.00
N ASP A 75 -8.64 3.60 -11.07
CA ASP A 75 -9.83 2.75 -11.15
C ASP A 75 -9.44 1.40 -11.77
N ASP A 76 -8.70 0.62 -11.00
CA ASP A 76 -8.17 -0.67 -11.39
C ASP A 76 -8.20 -1.67 -10.23
N TYR A 77 -7.76 -2.90 -10.49
CA TYR A 77 -7.76 -3.95 -9.46
C TYR A 77 -6.89 -3.59 -8.26
N PHE A 78 -5.74 -2.97 -8.48
CA PHE A 78 -4.86 -2.57 -7.37
C PHE A 78 -5.47 -1.44 -6.55
N GLY A 79 -6.18 -0.51 -7.19
CA GLY A 79 -6.91 0.53 -6.49
C GLY A 79 -8.02 -0.04 -5.60
N ASN A 80 -8.77 -1.00 -6.12
CA ASN A 80 -9.81 -1.68 -5.34
C ASN A 80 -9.22 -2.44 -4.15
N ALA A 81 -8.09 -3.12 -4.36
CA ALA A 81 -7.40 -3.81 -3.27
C ALA A 81 -6.94 -2.84 -2.19
N LEU A 82 -6.37 -1.70 -2.57
CA LEU A 82 -5.96 -0.66 -1.63
C LEU A 82 -7.14 -0.13 -0.81
N LYS A 83 -8.25 0.16 -1.46
CA LYS A 83 -9.46 0.63 -0.76
C LYS A 83 -9.92 -0.37 0.30
N ASP A 84 -9.97 -1.64 -0.06
CA ASP A 84 -10.39 -2.70 0.87
C ASP A 84 -9.43 -2.82 2.06
N MET A 85 -8.14 -2.77 1.80
CA MET A 85 -7.12 -2.86 2.84
C MET A 85 -7.18 -1.68 3.81
N ILE A 86 -7.38 -0.47 3.29
CA ILE A 86 -7.48 0.73 4.12
C ILE A 86 -8.77 0.74 4.92
N SER A 87 -9.88 0.31 4.32
CA SER A 87 -11.16 0.22 4.99
C SER A 87 -11.12 -0.70 6.21
N ALA A 88 -10.31 -1.76 6.13
CA ALA A 88 -10.13 -2.69 7.25
C ALA A 88 -9.50 -2.03 8.49
N HIS A 89 -8.79 -0.92 8.33
CA HIS A 89 -8.20 -0.18 9.45
C HIS A 89 -9.17 0.79 10.14
N GLY A 90 -10.35 1.01 9.56
CA GLY A 90 -11.38 1.87 10.16
C GLY A 90 -11.06 3.37 10.13
N CYS A 91 -10.14 3.79 9.28
CA CYS A 91 -9.84 5.22 9.11
C CYS A 91 -10.89 5.91 8.25
N GLU A 92 -11.16 7.18 8.56
CA GLU A 92 -11.86 8.05 7.62
C GLU A 92 -10.98 8.31 6.40
N THR A 93 -11.58 8.27 5.21
CA THR A 93 -10.82 8.44 3.97
C THR A 93 -11.51 9.41 3.03
N CYS A 94 -10.69 10.18 2.30
CA CYS A 94 -11.07 10.96 1.14
C CYS A 94 -10.21 10.50 -0.03
N ILE A 95 -10.43 9.28 -0.48
CA ILE A 95 -9.64 8.68 -1.55
C ILE A 95 -10.42 8.78 -2.85
N SER A 96 -9.83 9.47 -3.82
CA SER A 96 -10.40 9.60 -5.16
C SER A 96 -9.91 8.44 -6.02
N GLN A 97 -10.85 7.72 -6.60
CA GLN A 97 -10.56 6.67 -7.57
C GLN A 97 -10.78 7.25 -8.98
N VAL A 98 -9.70 7.46 -9.72
CA VAL A 98 -9.73 8.21 -10.97
C VAL A 98 -9.86 7.28 -12.16
N PRO A 99 -10.94 7.42 -12.97
CA PRO A 99 -11.10 6.59 -14.17
C PRO A 99 -9.94 6.75 -15.14
N GLY A 100 -9.49 5.65 -15.70
CA GLY A 100 -8.43 5.63 -16.70
C GLY A 100 -7.01 5.78 -16.15
N GLU A 101 -6.84 5.98 -14.85
CA GLU A 101 -5.52 6.03 -14.22
C GLU A 101 -5.16 4.69 -13.58
N ASN A 102 -3.87 4.43 -13.51
CA ASN A 102 -3.32 3.25 -12.87
C ASN A 102 -2.91 3.56 -11.44
N THR A 103 -3.18 2.61 -10.55
CA THR A 103 -2.74 2.71 -9.17
C THR A 103 -1.25 2.40 -9.07
N SER A 104 -0.53 3.20 -8.30
CA SER A 104 0.87 2.98 -8.03
C SER A 104 1.09 1.67 -7.27
N TYR A 105 2.05 0.88 -7.70
CA TYR A 105 2.42 -0.34 -6.99
C TYR A 105 3.93 -0.54 -7.02
N THR A 106 4.42 -1.32 -6.07
CA THR A 106 5.84 -1.64 -5.95
C THR A 106 6.00 -3.14 -5.75
N ILE A 107 6.95 -3.73 -6.45
CA ILE A 107 7.40 -5.09 -6.17
C ILE A 107 8.59 -4.98 -5.24
N VAL A 108 8.45 -5.52 -4.05
CA VAL A 108 9.50 -5.49 -3.03
C VAL A 108 10.22 -6.83 -3.04
N LEU A 109 11.48 -6.81 -3.32
CA LEU A 109 12.31 -8.01 -3.45
C LEU A 109 13.14 -8.28 -2.20
#